data_46be325e64c1a36e197f3a7618300c0c
#
_entry.id   46be325e64c1a36e197f3a7618300c0c
#
_cell.length_a   1.000
_cell.length_b   1.000
_cell.length_c   1.000
_cell.angle_alpha   90.00
_cell.angle_beta   90.00
_cell.angle_gamma   90.00
#
_symmetry.space_group_name_H-M   'P 1'
#
loop_
_entity.id
_entity.type
_entity.pdbx_description
1 polymer ?
#
loop_
_entity_poly.entity_id
_entity_poly.type
_entity_poly.pdbx_seq_one_letter_code
_entity_poly.pdbx_strand_id
1 'polypeptide(L)'
;MLEIGCGTGLFTREYLREVRPGRLLLNDICPEVEPYLSGLPTASPIRFQACDAETLRFPAGQHLIVSCSAVQWFERPERFLSGCRELLTTGGYLAFSTFGPQNVREVASLTSETLPYRALEELRRTLSGVYQIVYSREEILHFTFPLPLDVLKHLQATGVTGLRSRKWTKGQLEDFCQRYHRQYAAQDGTVPLTYHPIYMICKKQEK
;
A
#
# COMPACT_ATOMS: atom_id res chain seq x y z
N MET A 1 12.71 -6.71 12.56
CA MET A 1 11.85 -6.35 11.42
C MET A 1 11.41 -4.91 11.58
N LEU A 2 11.37 -4.17 10.50
CA LEU A 2 10.77 -2.84 10.39
C LEU A 2 9.57 -2.94 9.45
N GLU A 3 8.39 -2.49 9.87
CA GLU A 3 7.21 -2.36 9.03
C GLU A 3 6.85 -0.88 8.85
N ILE A 4 6.69 -0.45 7.61
CA ILE A 4 6.38 0.91 7.19
C ILE A 4 4.93 0.99 6.73
N GLY A 5 4.16 1.90 7.34
CA GLY A 5 2.73 2.01 7.10
C GLY A 5 1.97 0.79 7.65
N CYS A 6 2.17 0.47 8.92
CA CYS A 6 1.61 -0.75 9.52
C CYS A 6 0.08 -0.71 9.67
N GLY A 7 -0.54 0.47 9.61
CA GLY A 7 -1.97 0.64 9.79
C GLY A 7 -2.47 -0.02 11.07
N THR A 8 -3.58 -0.73 10.97
CA THR A 8 -4.15 -1.47 12.10
C THR A 8 -3.46 -2.80 12.42
N GLY A 9 -2.31 -3.09 11.79
CA GLY A 9 -1.51 -4.28 12.05
C GLY A 9 -2.04 -5.57 11.41
N LEU A 10 -2.77 -5.48 10.31
CA LEU A 10 -3.29 -6.67 9.61
C LEU A 10 -2.16 -7.57 9.13
N PHE A 11 -1.20 -7.01 8.38
CA PHE A 11 -0.02 -7.77 7.94
C PHE A 11 0.79 -8.26 9.13
N THR A 12 1.03 -7.41 10.13
CA THR A 12 1.78 -7.78 11.34
C THR A 12 1.19 -9.01 12.01
N ARG A 13 -0.15 -9.07 12.17
CA ARG A 13 -0.83 -10.23 12.78
C ARG A 13 -0.63 -11.52 11.99
N GLU A 14 -0.80 -11.45 10.66
CA GLU A 14 -0.61 -12.63 9.81
C GLU A 14 0.85 -13.09 9.82
N TYR A 15 1.81 -12.15 9.72
CA TYR A 15 3.22 -12.45 9.80
C TYR A 15 3.61 -13.15 11.13
N LEU A 16 3.06 -12.69 12.24
CA LEU A 16 3.34 -13.25 13.58
C LEU A 16 2.72 -14.63 13.82
N ARG A 17 1.83 -15.10 12.96
CA ARG A 17 1.34 -16.49 13.01
C ARG A 17 2.42 -17.48 12.62
N GLU A 18 3.26 -17.09 11.66
CA GLU A 18 4.27 -17.96 11.05
C GLU A 18 5.70 -17.68 11.56
N VAL A 19 5.97 -16.43 11.97
CA VAL A 19 7.34 -15.98 12.27
C VAL A 19 7.44 -15.40 13.67
N ARG A 20 8.57 -15.66 14.32
CA ARG A 20 8.91 -15.09 15.64
C ARG A 20 10.10 -14.13 15.49
N PRO A 21 9.86 -12.84 15.17
CA PRO A 21 10.94 -11.87 15.04
C PRO A 21 11.52 -11.54 16.42
N GLY A 22 12.84 -11.32 16.50
CA GLY A 22 13.47 -10.93 17.78
C GLY A 22 13.09 -9.52 18.23
N ARG A 23 12.67 -8.65 17.31
CA ARG A 23 12.23 -7.26 17.57
C ARG A 23 11.35 -6.77 16.43
N LEU A 24 10.32 -5.99 16.77
CA LEU A 24 9.42 -5.32 15.84
C LEU A 24 9.52 -3.80 15.99
N LEU A 25 9.81 -3.13 14.90
CA LEU A 25 9.64 -1.69 14.78
C LEU A 25 8.51 -1.44 13.78
N LEU A 26 7.42 -0.86 14.26
CA LEU A 26 6.24 -0.54 13.48
C LEU A 26 6.16 0.96 13.28
N ASN A 27 5.90 1.39 12.06
CA ASN A 27 5.75 2.80 11.73
C ASN A 27 4.43 3.04 11.00
N ASP A 28 3.81 4.14 11.32
CA ASP A 28 2.73 4.73 10.54
C ASP A 28 2.79 6.26 10.67
N ILE A 29 2.24 6.98 9.70
CA ILE A 29 2.11 8.43 9.78
C ILE A 29 0.97 8.85 10.72
N CYS A 30 -0.04 7.98 10.89
CA CYS A 30 -1.21 8.20 11.72
C CYS A 30 -0.97 7.66 13.14
N PRO A 31 -0.82 8.50 14.18
CA PRO A 31 -0.66 8.03 15.57
C PRO A 31 -1.90 7.26 16.08
N GLU A 32 -3.06 7.51 15.51
CA GLU A 32 -4.34 6.89 15.89
C GLU A 32 -4.38 5.38 15.64
N VAL A 33 -3.39 4.81 14.90
CA VAL A 33 -3.33 3.36 14.70
C VAL A 33 -2.71 2.61 15.89
N GLU A 34 -1.96 3.29 16.76
CA GLU A 34 -1.23 2.67 17.89
C GLU A 34 -2.11 1.78 18.79
N PRO A 35 -3.34 2.17 19.17
CA PRO A 35 -4.20 1.32 19.98
C PRO A 35 -4.54 -0.03 19.35
N TYR A 36 -4.59 -0.11 18.03
CA TYR A 36 -4.86 -1.36 17.29
C TYR A 36 -3.69 -2.35 17.32
N LEU A 37 -2.49 -1.88 17.66
CA LEU A 37 -1.29 -2.71 17.75
C LEU A 37 -1.17 -3.38 19.12
N SER A 38 -1.97 -2.95 20.10
CA SER A 38 -2.09 -3.65 21.39
C SER A 38 -2.66 -5.06 21.17
N GLY A 39 -2.11 -6.05 21.86
CA GLY A 39 -2.56 -7.45 21.73
C GLY A 39 -2.08 -8.17 20.45
N LEU A 40 -1.05 -7.66 19.78
CA LEU A 40 -0.34 -8.45 18.76
C LEU A 40 0.19 -9.75 19.37
N PRO A 41 0.04 -10.93 18.70
CA PRO A 41 0.34 -12.24 19.27
C PRO A 41 1.87 -12.51 19.29
N THR A 42 2.62 -11.75 20.08
CA THR A 42 4.07 -11.88 20.18
C THR A 42 4.59 -11.56 21.58
N ALA A 43 5.63 -12.27 22.00
CA ALA A 43 6.44 -11.94 23.16
C ALA A 43 7.63 -11.01 22.79
N SER A 44 7.84 -10.76 21.52
CA SER A 44 8.95 -9.90 21.05
C SER A 44 8.68 -8.45 21.40
N PRO A 45 9.73 -7.67 21.74
CA PRO A 45 9.58 -6.24 21.97
C PRO A 45 9.02 -5.53 20.74
N ILE A 46 7.94 -4.78 20.93
CA ILE A 46 7.32 -3.93 19.92
C ILE A 46 7.63 -2.47 20.25
N ARG A 47 8.03 -1.72 19.24
CA ARG A 47 8.11 -0.27 19.29
C ARG A 47 7.30 0.31 18.15
N PHE A 48 6.33 1.15 18.46
CA PHE A 48 5.61 1.96 17.47
C PHE A 48 6.25 3.34 17.35
N GLN A 49 6.23 3.89 16.14
CA GLN A 49 6.81 5.20 15.83
C GLN A 49 5.90 5.94 14.86
N ALA A 50 5.12 6.89 15.38
CA ALA A 50 4.26 7.74 14.57
C ALA A 50 5.09 8.83 13.90
N CYS A 51 5.35 8.70 12.61
CA CYS A 51 6.11 9.68 11.83
C CYS A 51 6.01 9.41 10.32
N ASP A 52 6.32 10.43 9.54
CA ASP A 52 6.54 10.30 8.12
C ASP A 52 7.84 9.52 7.84
N ALA A 53 7.69 8.37 7.20
CA ALA A 53 8.80 7.47 6.91
C ALA A 53 9.80 8.05 5.88
N GLU A 54 9.40 8.99 5.04
CA GLU A 54 10.30 9.62 4.08
C GLU A 54 11.26 10.61 4.73
N THR A 55 10.92 11.13 5.90
CA THR A 55 11.70 12.16 6.61
C THR A 55 12.52 11.60 7.76
N LEU A 56 12.06 10.52 8.38
CA LEU A 56 12.72 9.94 9.55
C LEU A 56 13.81 8.93 9.18
N ARG A 57 14.86 8.89 9.98
CA ARG A 57 15.90 7.84 9.90
C ARG A 57 15.56 6.71 10.87
N PHE A 58 15.32 5.53 10.31
CA PHE A 58 15.16 4.30 11.09
C PHE A 58 16.52 3.69 11.43
N PRO A 59 16.60 2.88 12.52
CA PRO A 59 17.84 2.21 12.88
C PRO A 59 18.23 1.16 11.83
N ALA A 60 19.51 1.12 11.48
CA ALA A 60 20.08 0.08 10.63
C ALA A 60 20.08 -1.30 11.31
N GLY A 61 20.51 -2.33 10.59
CA GLY A 61 20.57 -3.71 11.09
C GLY A 61 19.24 -4.45 10.97
N GLN A 62 18.37 -4.03 10.05
CA GLN A 62 17.12 -4.73 9.79
C GLN A 62 17.36 -5.96 8.89
N HIS A 63 16.83 -7.12 9.29
CA HIS A 63 16.85 -8.32 8.44
C HIS A 63 15.69 -8.32 7.45
N LEU A 64 14.60 -7.64 7.80
CA LEU A 64 13.43 -7.50 6.96
C LEU A 64 12.83 -6.10 7.14
N ILE A 65 12.57 -5.44 6.02
CA ILE A 65 11.75 -4.23 5.93
C ILE A 65 10.53 -4.59 5.10
N VAL A 66 9.34 -4.27 5.61
CA VAL A 66 8.07 -4.54 4.94
C VAL A 66 7.26 -3.26 4.81
N SER A 67 6.53 -3.13 3.70
CA SER A 67 5.52 -2.08 3.52
C SER A 67 4.34 -2.63 2.70
N CYS A 68 3.17 -2.72 3.30
CA CYS A 68 1.98 -3.23 2.62
C CYS A 68 1.02 -2.08 2.28
N SER A 69 0.84 -1.82 0.99
CA SER A 69 -0.09 -0.81 0.47
C SER A 69 0.05 0.59 1.12
N ALA A 70 1.30 1.01 1.38
CA ALA A 70 1.61 2.31 1.95
C ALA A 70 2.48 3.19 1.02
N VAL A 71 3.43 2.61 0.28
CA VAL A 71 4.41 3.38 -0.50
C VAL A 71 3.81 4.19 -1.65
N GLN A 72 2.60 3.88 -2.11
CA GLN A 72 1.88 4.70 -3.11
C GLN A 72 1.51 6.11 -2.61
N TRP A 73 1.55 6.34 -1.30
CA TRP A 73 1.26 7.62 -0.67
C TRP A 73 2.49 8.52 -0.54
N PHE A 74 3.68 7.98 -0.83
CA PHE A 74 4.94 8.68 -0.68
C PHE A 74 5.14 9.68 -1.81
N GLU A 75 5.81 10.78 -1.51
CA GLU A 75 6.20 11.77 -2.51
C GLU A 75 7.29 11.24 -3.44
N ARG A 76 8.23 10.45 -2.88
CA ARG A 76 9.39 9.92 -3.61
C ARG A 76 9.60 8.43 -3.30
N PRO A 77 8.62 7.57 -3.67
CA PRO A 77 8.65 6.16 -3.29
C PRO A 77 9.91 5.43 -3.74
N GLU A 78 10.44 5.75 -4.94
CA GLU A 78 11.65 5.09 -5.45
C GLU A 78 12.90 5.46 -4.63
N ARG A 79 12.98 6.72 -4.18
CA ARG A 79 14.07 7.17 -3.31
C ARG A 79 14.02 6.49 -1.95
N PHE A 80 12.83 6.40 -1.38
CA PHE A 80 12.62 5.72 -0.10
C PHE A 80 12.97 4.24 -0.20
N LEU A 81 12.40 3.52 -1.17
CA LEU A 81 12.65 2.10 -1.39
C LEU A 81 14.14 1.81 -1.64
N SER A 82 14.81 2.63 -2.44
CA SER A 82 16.26 2.51 -2.66
C SER A 82 17.05 2.77 -1.38
N GLY A 83 16.65 3.76 -0.59
CA GLY A 83 17.29 4.15 0.68
C GLY A 83 17.16 3.07 1.77
N CYS A 84 16.11 2.25 1.74
CA CYS A 84 15.94 1.12 2.66
C CYS A 84 17.13 0.15 2.65
N ARG A 85 17.93 0.14 1.56
CA ARG A 85 19.16 -0.67 1.47
C ARG A 85 20.14 -0.36 2.59
N GLU A 86 20.27 0.89 3.00
CA GLU A 86 21.20 1.30 4.05
C GLU A 86 20.75 0.81 5.45
N LEU A 87 19.45 0.59 5.61
CA LEU A 87 18.87 0.07 6.85
C LEU A 87 18.99 -1.46 6.96
N LEU A 88 19.10 -2.17 5.84
CA LEU A 88 19.17 -3.62 5.80
C LEU A 88 20.55 -4.15 6.17
N THR A 89 20.60 -5.29 6.86
CA THR A 89 21.79 -6.13 6.95
C THR A 89 22.14 -6.71 5.58
N THR A 90 23.38 -7.15 5.38
CA THR A 90 23.75 -7.96 4.22
C THR A 90 22.87 -9.21 4.17
N GLY A 91 22.35 -9.52 3.00
CA GLY A 91 21.39 -10.61 2.82
C GLY A 91 19.97 -10.34 3.34
N GLY A 92 19.71 -9.16 3.93
CA GLY A 92 18.38 -8.74 4.38
C GLY A 92 17.43 -8.44 3.22
N TYR A 93 16.14 -8.40 3.51
CA TYR A 93 15.08 -8.29 2.51
C TYR A 93 14.24 -7.01 2.68
N LEU A 94 13.89 -6.41 1.54
CA LEU A 94 12.82 -5.44 1.41
C LEU A 94 11.65 -6.13 0.69
N ALA A 95 10.49 -6.20 1.34
CA ALA A 95 9.27 -6.73 0.75
C ALA A 95 8.19 -5.63 0.77
N PHE A 96 7.52 -5.41 -0.35
CA PHE A 96 6.44 -4.43 -0.36
C PHE A 96 5.35 -4.78 -1.36
N SER A 97 4.15 -4.30 -1.06
CA SER A 97 3.06 -4.20 -2.02
C SER A 97 2.68 -2.74 -2.26
N THR A 98 2.26 -2.46 -3.48
CA THR A 98 1.77 -1.17 -3.93
C THR A 98 0.73 -1.37 -5.02
N PHE A 99 0.34 -0.30 -5.69
CA PHE A 99 -0.59 -0.38 -6.80
C PHE A 99 0.03 0.19 -8.08
N GLY A 100 -0.41 -0.38 -9.21
CA GLY A 100 0.01 0.00 -10.55
C GLY A 100 -0.98 0.96 -11.25
N PRO A 101 -0.65 1.40 -12.49
CA PRO A 101 -1.38 2.45 -13.20
C PRO A 101 -2.86 2.20 -13.47
N GLN A 102 -3.30 0.94 -13.47
CA GLN A 102 -4.71 0.61 -13.70
C GLN A 102 -5.55 0.56 -12.41
N ASN A 103 -4.94 0.89 -11.26
CA ASN A 103 -5.65 0.88 -9.99
C ASN A 103 -6.76 1.93 -9.97
N VAL A 104 -7.97 1.50 -9.59
CA VAL A 104 -9.20 2.33 -9.50
C VAL A 104 -9.47 3.17 -10.76
N ARG A 105 -9.11 2.65 -11.93
CA ARG A 105 -9.17 3.37 -13.21
C ARG A 105 -10.56 3.91 -13.55
N GLU A 106 -11.61 3.23 -13.14
CA GLU A 106 -13.00 3.64 -13.35
C GLU A 106 -13.29 4.94 -12.60
N VAL A 107 -12.83 5.05 -11.36
CA VAL A 107 -12.98 6.26 -10.54
C VAL A 107 -12.08 7.38 -11.08
N ALA A 108 -10.82 7.06 -11.37
CA ALA A 108 -9.85 8.02 -11.87
C ALA A 108 -10.32 8.69 -13.18
N SER A 109 -10.93 7.93 -14.09
CA SER A 109 -11.44 8.46 -15.37
C SER A 109 -12.59 9.47 -15.21
N LEU A 110 -13.36 9.37 -14.11
CA LEU A 110 -14.51 10.24 -13.85
C LEU A 110 -14.18 11.44 -12.95
N THR A 111 -13.16 11.30 -12.12
CA THR A 111 -12.79 12.34 -11.14
C THR A 111 -11.54 13.12 -11.53
N SER A 112 -10.74 12.60 -12.45
CA SER A 112 -9.39 13.08 -12.77
C SER A 112 -8.45 13.08 -11.55
N GLU A 113 -8.85 12.39 -10.48
CA GLU A 113 -8.08 12.24 -9.25
C GLU A 113 -7.49 10.84 -9.20
N THR A 114 -6.18 10.75 -9.20
CA THR A 114 -5.44 9.49 -9.04
C THR A 114 -4.09 9.76 -8.40
N LEU A 115 -3.53 8.77 -7.73
CA LEU A 115 -2.15 8.81 -7.30
C LEU A 115 -1.22 8.56 -8.50
N PRO A 116 0.02 9.05 -8.46
CA PRO A 116 1.01 8.81 -9.50
C PRO A 116 1.56 7.38 -9.39
N TYR A 117 0.71 6.39 -9.62
CA TYR A 117 1.08 4.98 -9.55
C TYR A 117 2.21 4.63 -10.51
N ARG A 118 3.17 3.84 -10.04
CA ARG A 118 4.31 3.35 -10.83
C ARG A 118 4.01 2.02 -11.47
N ALA A 119 4.47 1.82 -12.72
CA ALA A 119 4.40 0.52 -13.35
C ALA A 119 5.42 -0.45 -12.72
N LEU A 120 5.12 -1.74 -12.71
CA LEU A 120 6.02 -2.78 -12.20
C LEU A 120 7.41 -2.69 -12.85
N GLU A 121 7.47 -2.47 -14.16
CA GLU A 121 8.73 -2.40 -14.89
C GLU A 121 9.58 -1.18 -14.51
N GLU A 122 8.97 -0.05 -14.18
CA GLU A 122 9.68 1.14 -13.66
C GLU A 122 10.29 0.83 -12.28
N LEU A 123 9.53 0.20 -11.38
CA LEU A 123 10.01 -0.22 -10.08
C LEU A 123 11.14 -1.23 -10.20
N ARG A 124 11.00 -2.23 -11.08
CA ARG A 124 12.05 -3.22 -11.37
C ARG A 124 13.34 -2.56 -11.85
N ARG A 125 13.25 -1.68 -12.84
CA ARG A 125 14.42 -0.97 -13.38
C ARG A 125 15.13 -0.14 -12.32
N THR A 126 14.39 0.59 -11.50
CA THR A 126 14.97 1.41 -10.43
C THR A 126 15.62 0.55 -9.35
N LEU A 127 14.94 -0.49 -8.90
CA LEU A 127 15.40 -1.28 -7.76
C LEU A 127 16.47 -2.31 -8.14
N SER A 128 16.52 -2.80 -9.37
CA SER A 128 17.58 -3.71 -9.82
C SER A 128 18.98 -3.10 -9.78
N GLY A 129 19.10 -1.77 -9.80
CA GLY A 129 20.38 -1.06 -9.61
C GLY A 129 20.93 -1.13 -8.17
N VAL A 130 20.08 -1.47 -7.20
CA VAL A 130 20.43 -1.47 -5.75
C VAL A 130 20.18 -2.79 -5.04
N TYR A 131 19.34 -3.66 -5.61
CA TYR A 131 18.94 -4.95 -5.03
C TYR A 131 18.98 -6.07 -6.06
N GLN A 132 19.05 -7.29 -5.58
CA GLN A 132 18.61 -8.46 -6.33
C GLN A 132 17.08 -8.55 -6.21
N ILE A 133 16.36 -8.50 -7.32
CA ILE A 133 14.92 -8.76 -7.34
C ILE A 133 14.69 -10.26 -7.20
N VAL A 134 14.13 -10.69 -6.08
CA VAL A 134 13.84 -12.10 -5.77
C VAL A 134 12.46 -12.49 -6.27
N TYR A 135 11.51 -11.58 -6.14
CA TYR A 135 10.15 -11.78 -6.58
C TYR A 135 9.55 -10.46 -7.07
N SER A 136 8.78 -10.52 -8.14
CA SER A 136 7.96 -9.40 -8.59
C SER A 136 6.77 -9.94 -9.38
N ARG A 137 5.57 -9.42 -9.06
CA ARG A 137 4.32 -9.79 -9.71
C ARG A 137 3.35 -8.62 -9.67
N GLU A 138 2.54 -8.53 -10.70
CA GLU A 138 1.37 -7.66 -10.71
C GLU A 138 0.14 -8.47 -11.14
N GLU A 139 -1.03 -8.00 -10.75
CA GLU A 139 -2.30 -8.63 -11.06
C GLU A 139 -3.33 -7.56 -11.39
N ILE A 140 -4.29 -7.91 -12.25
CA ILE A 140 -5.50 -7.10 -12.45
C ILE A 140 -6.65 -7.85 -11.83
N LEU A 141 -7.23 -7.26 -10.78
CA LEU A 141 -8.36 -7.82 -10.05
C LEU A 141 -9.61 -6.99 -10.34
N HIS A 142 -10.69 -7.66 -10.70
CA HIS A 142 -11.98 -7.02 -10.93
C HIS A 142 -12.95 -7.39 -9.83
N PHE A 143 -13.44 -6.37 -9.13
CA PHE A 143 -14.52 -6.50 -8.16
C PHE A 143 -15.81 -5.98 -8.79
N THR A 144 -16.94 -6.53 -8.39
CA THR A 144 -18.25 -6.15 -8.90
C THR A 144 -19.12 -5.65 -7.76
N PHE A 145 -19.81 -4.54 -7.97
CA PHE A 145 -20.67 -3.90 -6.98
C PHE A 145 -22.07 -3.71 -7.55
N PRO A 146 -23.12 -3.77 -6.70
CA PRO A 146 -24.48 -3.51 -7.13
C PRO A 146 -24.68 -2.09 -7.66
N LEU A 147 -24.04 -1.10 -7.02
CA LEU A 147 -24.21 0.33 -7.34
C LEU A 147 -22.87 1.07 -7.29
N PRO A 148 -22.71 2.17 -8.07
CA PRO A 148 -21.54 3.04 -7.97
C PRO A 148 -21.30 3.63 -6.58
N LEU A 149 -22.35 3.87 -5.82
CA LEU A 149 -22.25 4.34 -4.44
C LEU A 149 -21.53 3.32 -3.53
N ASP A 150 -21.73 2.02 -3.79
CA ASP A 150 -21.09 0.97 -2.99
C ASP A 150 -19.58 0.86 -3.33
N VAL A 151 -19.18 1.21 -4.55
CA VAL A 151 -17.77 1.40 -4.90
C VAL A 151 -17.14 2.49 -4.04
N LEU A 152 -17.79 3.66 -3.93
CA LEU A 152 -17.27 4.77 -3.11
C LEU A 152 -17.20 4.41 -1.62
N LYS A 153 -18.20 3.72 -1.09
CA LYS A 153 -18.21 3.23 0.30
C LYS A 153 -17.06 2.24 0.54
N HIS A 154 -16.85 1.31 -0.39
CA HIS A 154 -15.76 0.35 -0.32
C HIS A 154 -14.39 1.03 -0.30
N LEU A 155 -14.16 1.98 -1.21
CA LEU A 155 -12.92 2.75 -1.26
C LEU A 155 -12.68 3.57 0.00
N GLN A 156 -13.74 4.14 0.58
CA GLN A 156 -13.67 4.84 1.85
C GLN A 156 -13.31 3.91 3.02
N ALA A 157 -13.90 2.73 3.06
CA ALA A 157 -13.66 1.73 4.10
C ALA A 157 -12.24 1.13 4.03
N THR A 158 -11.71 0.94 2.81
CA THR A 158 -10.38 0.36 2.59
C THR A 158 -9.24 1.37 2.64
N GLY A 159 -9.55 2.66 2.68
CA GLY A 159 -8.53 3.71 2.71
C GLY A 159 -7.66 3.82 1.45
N VAL A 160 -8.06 3.18 0.36
CA VAL A 160 -7.28 3.08 -0.90
C VAL A 160 -7.28 4.40 -1.69
N THR A 161 -8.05 5.39 -1.29
CA THR A 161 -8.21 6.61 -2.10
C THR A 161 -7.79 7.89 -1.39
N GLY A 162 -7.10 8.76 -2.15
CA GLY A 162 -6.98 10.19 -1.84
C GLY A 162 -8.31 10.96 -1.85
N LEU A 163 -9.45 10.27 -2.07
CA LEU A 163 -10.80 10.84 -2.04
C LEU A 163 -11.25 11.31 -0.64
N ARG A 164 -10.47 11.05 0.41
CA ARG A 164 -10.79 11.46 1.79
C ARG A 164 -11.00 12.97 1.97
N SER A 165 -10.44 13.80 1.11
CA SER A 165 -10.52 15.26 1.25
C SER A 165 -11.76 15.88 0.57
N ARG A 166 -12.44 15.16 -0.31
CA ARG A 166 -13.55 15.72 -1.10
C ARG A 166 -14.88 15.55 -0.41
N LYS A 167 -15.42 16.63 0.09
CA LYS A 167 -16.84 16.69 0.48
C LYS A 167 -17.67 16.84 -0.80
N TRP A 168 -18.28 15.75 -1.22
CA TRP A 168 -19.18 15.76 -2.36
C TRP A 168 -20.51 16.41 -1.98
N THR A 169 -20.98 17.34 -2.78
CA THR A 169 -22.37 17.77 -2.69
C THR A 169 -23.28 16.65 -3.19
N LYS A 170 -24.56 16.67 -2.81
CA LYS A 170 -25.53 15.67 -3.27
C LYS A 170 -25.57 15.57 -4.80
N GLY A 171 -25.60 16.72 -5.49
CA GLY A 171 -25.61 16.75 -6.95
C GLY A 171 -24.34 16.19 -7.60
N GLN A 172 -23.16 16.46 -7.02
CA GLN A 172 -21.90 15.89 -7.51
C GLN A 172 -21.86 14.35 -7.35
N LEU A 173 -22.39 13.85 -6.24
CA LEU A 173 -22.47 12.41 -6.00
C LEU A 173 -23.43 11.73 -6.98
N GLU A 174 -24.59 12.35 -7.23
CA GLU A 174 -25.57 11.86 -8.20
C GLU A 174 -24.99 11.85 -9.63
N ASP A 175 -24.32 12.93 -10.05
CA ASP A 175 -23.65 13.00 -11.37
C ASP A 175 -22.56 11.92 -11.51
N PHE A 176 -21.72 11.75 -10.50
CA PHE A 176 -20.72 10.68 -10.50
C PHE A 176 -21.38 9.30 -10.67
N CYS A 177 -22.39 8.98 -9.87
CA CYS A 177 -23.07 7.68 -9.94
C CYS A 177 -23.73 7.46 -11.31
N GLN A 178 -24.36 8.47 -11.90
CA GLN A 178 -24.96 8.36 -13.24
C GLN A 178 -23.92 8.15 -14.32
N ARG A 179 -22.80 8.88 -14.27
CA ARG A 179 -21.70 8.74 -15.22
C ARG A 179 -21.03 7.38 -15.09
N TYR A 180 -20.78 6.92 -13.86
CA TYR A 180 -20.18 5.62 -13.59
C TYR A 180 -21.05 4.49 -14.16
N HIS A 181 -22.35 4.51 -13.83
CA HIS A 181 -23.28 3.52 -14.32
C HIS A 181 -23.37 3.52 -15.87
N ARG A 182 -23.49 4.70 -16.48
CA ARG A 182 -23.57 4.84 -17.95
C ARG A 182 -22.33 4.29 -18.65
N GLN A 183 -21.15 4.48 -18.06
CA GLN A 183 -19.88 4.13 -18.72
C GLN A 183 -19.44 2.68 -18.45
N TYR A 184 -19.81 2.12 -17.29
CA TYR A 184 -19.23 0.87 -16.82
C TYR A 184 -20.24 -0.20 -16.43
N ALA A 185 -21.55 0.08 -16.40
CA ALA A 185 -22.51 -0.93 -16.00
C ALA A 185 -22.50 -2.13 -16.95
N ALA A 186 -22.50 -3.32 -16.38
CA ALA A 186 -22.72 -4.57 -17.09
C ALA A 186 -24.20 -4.73 -17.46
N GLN A 187 -24.52 -5.75 -18.22
CA GLN A 187 -25.91 -6.03 -18.67
C GLN A 187 -26.86 -6.30 -17.51
N ASP A 188 -26.37 -6.83 -16.40
CA ASP A 188 -27.13 -7.08 -15.17
C ASP A 188 -27.25 -5.84 -14.25
N GLY A 189 -26.73 -4.68 -14.69
CA GLY A 189 -26.76 -3.43 -13.95
C GLY A 189 -25.66 -3.28 -12.91
N THR A 190 -24.84 -4.28 -12.68
CA THR A 190 -23.68 -4.19 -11.76
C THR A 190 -22.56 -3.34 -12.36
N VAL A 191 -21.66 -2.84 -11.51
CA VAL A 191 -20.55 -2.00 -11.92
C VAL A 191 -19.22 -2.56 -11.43
N PRO A 192 -18.13 -2.52 -12.25
CA PRO A 192 -16.82 -3.02 -11.86
C PRO A 192 -16.05 -1.99 -11.04
N LEU A 193 -15.03 -2.48 -10.32
CA LEU A 193 -13.91 -1.71 -9.79
C LEU A 193 -12.63 -2.51 -10.02
N THR A 194 -11.65 -1.90 -10.64
CA THR A 194 -10.37 -2.53 -10.93
C THR A 194 -9.35 -2.21 -9.83
N TYR A 195 -8.70 -3.25 -9.30
CA TYR A 195 -7.47 -3.13 -8.53
C TYR A 195 -6.29 -3.64 -9.34
N HIS A 196 -5.14 -2.99 -9.18
CA HIS A 196 -3.90 -3.36 -9.84
C HIS A 196 -2.77 -3.48 -8.80
N PRO A 197 -2.79 -4.50 -7.93
CA PRO A 197 -1.73 -4.70 -6.95
C PRO A 197 -0.42 -5.12 -7.62
N ILE A 198 0.68 -4.60 -7.07
CA ILE A 198 2.05 -4.96 -7.39
C ILE A 198 2.73 -5.47 -6.12
N TYR A 199 3.46 -6.56 -6.23
CA TYR A 199 4.21 -7.19 -5.15
C TYR A 199 5.67 -7.31 -5.53
N MET A 200 6.58 -6.94 -4.61
CA MET A 200 8.02 -7.09 -4.84
C MET A 200 8.74 -7.56 -3.58
N ILE A 201 9.72 -8.44 -3.79
CA ILE A 201 10.71 -8.84 -2.77
C ILE A 201 12.10 -8.63 -3.35
N CYS A 202 12.88 -7.84 -2.64
CA CYS A 202 14.21 -7.43 -3.02
C CYS A 202 15.21 -7.88 -1.93
N LYS A 203 16.37 -8.39 -2.32
CA LYS A 203 17.42 -8.81 -1.40
C LYS A 203 18.63 -7.89 -1.52
N LYS A 204 19.15 -7.42 -0.37
CA LYS A 204 20.42 -6.70 -0.33
C LYS A 204 21.56 -7.66 -0.60
N GLN A 205 22.27 -7.40 -1.69
CA GLN A 205 23.47 -8.15 -2.04
C GLN A 205 24.69 -7.70 -1.23
N GLU A 206 25.66 -8.61 -1.06
CA GLU A 206 27.01 -8.26 -0.68
C GLU A 206 27.63 -7.38 -1.78
N LYS A 207 28.43 -6.43 -1.39
CA LYS A 207 29.24 -5.66 -2.33
C LYS A 207 30.44 -6.47 -2.74
#